data_4fc5bff49d6bcdff6102a88ce6dafce6
#
_entry.id   4fc5bff49d6bcdff6102a88ce6dafce6
#
_cell.length_a   1.000
_cell.length_b   1.000
_cell.length_c   1.000
_cell.angle_alpha   90.00
_cell.angle_beta   90.00
_cell.angle_gamma   90.00
#
_symmetry.space_group_name_H-M   'P 1'
#
loop_
_entity.id
_entity.type
_entity.pdbx_description
1 polymer ?
#
loop_
_entity_poly.entity_id
_entity_poly.type
_entity_poly.pdbx_seq_one_letter_code
_entity_poly.pdbx_strand_id
1 'polypeptide(L)'
;MAKILDQPRYKCALAAMQTVHAIPGAIPVLHSGPGCAAKLNDNNGTSGRFSPNIFPCSSVSEKEVVFGGTGKLRSTIENALKVIDADLFVVLSGCTSEIIGDDIEEVAGNFANAEKPVLWAKTPGFKGNNYLGHDWILKSIFEQYLERDEVVAAYSDADGEVKKEKGLVNLFVAPPQQDPYWLGNLREIESLLTAIGLKPNTIFGFGRGIENLKKLPQAEYTILVSPWTGIESAKYQQLREGTL
;
A
#
# COMPACT_ATOMS: atom_id res chain seq x y z
N MET A 1 -22.75 1.61 21.42
CA MET A 1 -22.34 3.01 21.29
C MET A 1 -22.11 3.29 19.81
N ALA A 2 -22.94 4.14 19.19
CA ALA A 2 -22.72 4.51 17.79
C ALA A 2 -21.38 5.27 17.71
N LYS A 3 -20.42 4.75 16.96
CA LYS A 3 -19.21 5.50 16.66
C LYS A 3 -19.57 6.61 15.68
N ILE A 4 -19.88 7.77 16.19
CA ILE A 4 -20.03 8.98 15.39
C ILE A 4 -18.65 9.46 15.03
N LEU A 5 -18.10 8.98 13.92
CA LEU A 5 -16.76 9.40 13.53
C LEU A 5 -16.55 9.45 12.03
N ASP A 6 -17.62 9.44 11.26
CA ASP A 6 -17.52 9.68 9.84
C ASP A 6 -17.31 11.17 9.60
N GLN A 7 -16.05 11.54 9.53
CA GLN A 7 -15.72 12.88 9.10
C GLN A 7 -16.10 13.04 7.63
N PRO A 8 -16.66 14.18 7.22
CA PRO A 8 -17.13 14.40 5.83
C PRO A 8 -16.02 14.35 4.77
N ARG A 9 -14.79 14.09 5.16
CA ARG A 9 -13.61 14.01 4.29
C ARG A 9 -13.20 12.59 3.90
N TYR A 10 -13.86 11.58 4.40
CA TYR A 10 -13.52 10.22 4.04
C TYR A 10 -13.79 9.99 2.55
N LYS A 11 -12.82 9.38 1.94
CA LYS A 11 -12.91 8.84 0.60
C LYS A 11 -13.22 7.34 0.70
N CYS A 12 -13.59 6.71 -0.39
CA CYS A 12 -13.75 5.25 -0.41
C CYS A 12 -12.39 4.53 -0.27
N ALA A 13 -12.42 3.24 0.06
CA ALA A 13 -11.22 2.46 0.29
C ALA A 13 -10.25 2.46 -0.90
N LEU A 14 -10.76 2.50 -2.15
CA LEU A 14 -9.91 2.57 -3.34
C LEU A 14 -9.04 3.83 -3.38
N ALA A 15 -9.46 4.92 -2.72
CA ALA A 15 -8.64 6.13 -2.61
C ALA A 15 -7.34 5.90 -1.81
N ALA A 16 -7.23 4.78 -1.11
CA ALA A 16 -6.00 4.35 -0.47
C ALA A 16 -4.89 3.97 -1.48
N MET A 17 -5.14 4.00 -2.79
CA MET A 17 -4.08 3.98 -3.79
C MET A 17 -2.99 5.03 -3.51
N GLN A 18 -3.34 6.12 -2.82
CA GLN A 18 -2.40 7.13 -2.36
C GLN A 18 -1.33 6.57 -1.41
N THR A 19 -1.65 5.51 -0.68
CA THR A 19 -0.68 4.76 0.14
C THR A 19 0.41 4.13 -0.74
N VAL A 20 0.01 3.50 -1.84
CA VAL A 20 0.95 2.90 -2.79
C VAL A 20 1.82 3.98 -3.44
N HIS A 21 1.21 5.07 -3.89
CA HIS A 21 1.96 6.19 -4.49
C HIS A 21 2.94 6.88 -3.54
N ALA A 22 2.71 6.80 -2.24
CA ALA A 22 3.61 7.37 -1.25
C ALA A 22 4.86 6.51 -1.02
N ILE A 23 4.88 5.28 -1.53
CA ILE A 23 6.05 4.39 -1.54
C ILE A 23 6.80 4.64 -2.85
N PRO A 24 7.98 5.26 -2.83
CA PRO A 24 8.77 5.48 -4.04
C PRO A 24 9.03 4.18 -4.80
N GLY A 25 8.86 4.20 -6.10
CA GLY A 25 8.99 3.03 -6.96
C GLY A 25 7.76 2.11 -7.00
N ALA A 26 6.71 2.36 -6.19
CA ALA A 26 5.49 1.56 -6.22
C ALA A 26 4.38 2.23 -7.06
N ILE A 27 3.70 1.43 -7.88
CA ILE A 27 2.61 1.87 -8.76
C ILE A 27 1.33 1.08 -8.47
N PRO A 28 0.21 1.75 -8.15
CA PRO A 28 -1.08 1.09 -8.04
C PRO A 28 -1.66 0.78 -9.44
N VAL A 29 -2.23 -0.41 -9.59
CA VAL A 29 -2.98 -0.82 -10.79
C VAL A 29 -4.45 -0.95 -10.39
N LEU A 30 -5.32 -0.10 -10.93
CA LEU A 30 -6.72 -0.10 -10.55
C LEU A 30 -7.54 -1.09 -11.39
N HIS A 31 -8.20 -2.02 -10.72
CA HIS A 31 -9.23 -2.86 -11.33
C HIS A 31 -10.61 -2.31 -10.98
N SER A 32 -11.07 -1.36 -11.77
CA SER A 32 -12.28 -0.56 -11.50
C SER A 32 -12.83 0.09 -12.76
N GLY A 33 -13.99 0.71 -12.64
CA GLY A 33 -14.55 1.52 -13.70
C GLY A 33 -13.78 2.83 -13.95
N PRO A 34 -13.85 3.38 -15.16
CA PRO A 34 -13.11 4.60 -15.53
C PRO A 34 -13.52 5.84 -14.71
N GLY A 35 -14.75 5.89 -14.22
CA GLY A 35 -15.21 6.98 -13.36
C GLY A 35 -14.49 7.03 -12.02
N CYS A 36 -14.16 5.87 -11.44
CA CYS A 36 -13.36 5.82 -10.22
C CYS A 36 -11.94 6.36 -10.47
N ALA A 37 -11.31 5.96 -11.57
CA ALA A 37 -9.99 6.45 -11.94
C ALA A 37 -9.98 7.96 -12.16
N ALA A 38 -10.94 8.49 -12.91
CA ALA A 38 -11.09 9.94 -13.15
C ALA A 38 -11.27 10.70 -11.83
N LYS A 39 -12.17 10.23 -10.96
CA LYS A 39 -12.43 10.88 -9.66
C LYS A 39 -11.22 10.85 -8.72
N LEU A 40 -10.47 9.77 -8.70
CA LEU A 40 -9.26 9.68 -7.90
C LEU A 40 -8.15 10.60 -8.43
N ASN A 41 -8.08 10.79 -9.74
CA ASN A 41 -7.15 11.73 -10.35
C ASN A 41 -7.50 13.19 -10.01
N ASP A 42 -8.77 13.56 -10.06
CA ASP A 42 -9.25 14.91 -9.72
C ASP A 42 -8.98 15.30 -8.26
N ASN A 43 -9.02 14.35 -7.34
CA ASN A 43 -8.82 14.60 -5.91
C ASN A 43 -7.38 14.95 -5.52
N ASN A 44 -6.45 14.96 -6.46
CA ASN A 44 -5.06 15.36 -6.21
C ASN A 44 -4.87 16.87 -6.02
N GLY A 45 -5.91 17.66 -6.25
CA GLY A 45 -5.88 19.10 -6.04
C GLY A 45 -5.64 19.57 -4.61
N THR A 46 -5.85 18.69 -3.61
CA THR A 46 -5.61 19.01 -2.20
C THR A 46 -4.25 18.58 -1.68
N SER A 47 -3.57 17.66 -2.36
CA SER A 47 -2.29 17.11 -1.90
C SER A 47 -1.07 17.67 -2.64
N GLY A 48 -1.25 18.75 -3.37
CA GLY A 48 -0.14 19.45 -4.02
C GLY A 48 0.22 18.92 -5.41
N ARG A 49 0.50 19.83 -6.28
CA ARG A 49 0.75 19.78 -7.72
C ARG A 49 1.93 18.88 -8.18
N PHE A 50 2.45 17.96 -7.38
CA PHE A 50 3.79 17.42 -7.64
C PHE A 50 3.90 15.91 -7.76
N SER A 51 2.78 15.18 -7.78
CA SER A 51 2.86 13.78 -8.19
C SER A 51 2.02 13.60 -9.43
N PRO A 52 2.61 13.38 -10.60
CA PRO A 52 1.88 12.79 -11.71
C PRO A 52 1.43 11.43 -11.20
N ASN A 53 0.17 11.31 -10.80
CA ASN A 53 -0.39 10.03 -10.42
C ASN A 53 -0.56 9.20 -11.67
N ILE A 54 0.51 8.53 -12.04
CA ILE A 54 0.45 7.52 -13.07
C ILE A 54 -0.09 6.27 -12.41
N PHE A 55 -1.26 5.84 -12.81
CA PHE A 55 -1.81 4.56 -12.43
C PHE A 55 -2.61 3.96 -13.59
N PRO A 56 -2.27 2.77 -14.04
CA PRO A 56 -3.08 2.05 -15.01
C PRO A 56 -4.43 1.67 -14.40
N CYS A 57 -5.47 1.72 -15.22
CA CYS A 57 -6.80 1.28 -14.84
C CYS A 57 -7.35 0.31 -15.89
N SER A 58 -7.93 -0.81 -15.44
CA SER A 58 -8.59 -1.76 -16.34
C SER A 58 -9.82 -1.17 -17.04
N SER A 59 -10.36 -0.08 -16.50
CA SER A 59 -11.52 0.62 -17.06
C SER A 59 -12.70 -0.33 -17.38
N VAL A 60 -13.11 -1.08 -16.35
CA VAL A 60 -14.25 -2.00 -16.42
C VAL A 60 -15.47 -1.29 -17.00
N SER A 61 -16.03 -1.82 -18.07
CA SER A 61 -17.20 -1.32 -18.78
C SER A 61 -18.36 -2.31 -18.69
N GLU A 62 -19.47 -2.01 -19.33
CA GLU A 62 -20.66 -2.86 -19.35
C GLU A 62 -20.36 -4.30 -19.79
N LYS A 63 -19.45 -4.46 -20.76
CA LYS A 63 -19.02 -5.78 -21.24
C LYS A 63 -18.39 -6.62 -20.10
N GLU A 64 -17.48 -6.01 -19.37
CA GLU A 64 -16.80 -6.68 -18.26
C GLU A 64 -17.75 -6.93 -17.08
N VAL A 65 -18.75 -6.09 -16.87
CA VAL A 65 -19.78 -6.31 -15.85
C VAL A 65 -20.59 -7.58 -16.15
N VAL A 66 -20.86 -7.87 -17.43
CA VAL A 66 -21.65 -9.03 -17.84
C VAL A 66 -20.81 -10.30 -17.95
N PHE A 67 -19.60 -10.21 -18.48
CA PHE A 67 -18.77 -11.36 -18.85
C PHE A 67 -17.52 -11.58 -17.96
N GLY A 68 -17.33 -10.73 -16.96
CA GLY A 68 -16.13 -10.72 -16.13
C GLY A 68 -15.01 -9.84 -16.69
N GLY A 69 -14.21 -9.26 -15.79
CA GLY A 69 -13.16 -8.30 -16.10
C GLY A 69 -11.73 -8.83 -15.93
N THR A 70 -11.55 -10.07 -15.50
CA THR A 70 -10.23 -10.66 -15.20
C THR A 70 -9.29 -10.65 -16.39
N GLY A 71 -9.79 -10.91 -17.62
CA GLY A 71 -8.98 -10.84 -18.85
C GLY A 71 -8.44 -9.42 -19.12
N LYS A 72 -9.26 -8.41 -18.85
CA LYS A 72 -8.87 -7.01 -19.00
C LYS A 72 -7.87 -6.57 -17.93
N LEU A 73 -8.04 -7.06 -16.69
CA LEU A 73 -7.06 -6.86 -15.63
C LEU A 73 -5.70 -7.46 -16.02
N ARG A 74 -5.68 -8.72 -16.48
CA ARG A 74 -4.45 -9.38 -16.94
C ARG A 74 -3.72 -8.53 -17.99
N SER A 75 -4.42 -8.11 -19.02
CA SER A 75 -3.84 -7.26 -20.07
C SER A 75 -3.34 -5.92 -19.54
N THR A 76 -4.03 -5.36 -18.55
CA THR A 76 -3.61 -4.10 -17.89
C THR A 76 -2.31 -4.29 -17.13
N ILE A 77 -2.16 -5.37 -16.37
CA ILE A 77 -0.92 -5.69 -15.63
C ILE A 77 0.23 -5.93 -16.62
N GLU A 78 0.02 -6.74 -17.66
CA GLU A 78 1.03 -7.02 -18.69
C GLU A 78 1.55 -5.76 -19.38
N ASN A 79 0.64 -4.83 -19.70
CA ASN A 79 1.01 -3.56 -20.29
C ASN A 79 1.72 -2.64 -19.31
N ALA A 80 1.27 -2.60 -18.05
CA ALA A 80 1.92 -1.82 -17.00
C ALA A 80 3.37 -2.26 -16.80
N LEU A 81 3.61 -3.56 -16.69
CA LEU A 81 4.94 -4.14 -16.54
C LEU A 81 5.88 -3.82 -17.72
N LYS A 82 5.34 -3.66 -18.94
CA LYS A 82 6.12 -3.33 -20.14
C LYS A 82 6.46 -1.85 -20.27
N VAL A 83 5.56 -0.98 -19.83
CA VAL A 83 5.61 0.45 -20.15
C VAL A 83 6.09 1.30 -18.96
N ILE A 84 5.78 0.87 -17.73
CA ILE A 84 6.04 1.66 -16.54
C ILE A 84 7.29 1.12 -15.85
N ASP A 85 8.26 2.02 -15.66
CA ASP A 85 9.42 1.72 -14.84
C ASP A 85 9.07 1.90 -13.36
N ALA A 86 8.93 0.77 -12.66
CA ALA A 86 8.57 0.71 -11.24
C ALA A 86 9.25 -0.49 -10.58
N ASP A 87 9.41 -0.44 -9.28
CA ASP A 87 9.99 -1.52 -8.47
C ASP A 87 8.92 -2.48 -7.95
N LEU A 88 7.67 -2.01 -7.87
CA LEU A 88 6.55 -2.74 -7.28
C LEU A 88 5.22 -2.32 -7.92
N PHE A 89 4.36 -3.26 -8.23
CA PHE A 89 2.99 -3.02 -8.65
C PHE A 89 2.01 -3.57 -7.60
N VAL A 90 0.95 -2.79 -7.30
CA VAL A 90 -0.10 -3.23 -6.37
C VAL A 90 -1.46 -3.11 -7.05
N VAL A 91 -2.09 -4.25 -7.31
CA VAL A 91 -3.43 -4.32 -7.90
C VAL A 91 -4.47 -4.00 -6.83
N LEU A 92 -5.35 -3.06 -7.11
CA LEU A 92 -6.42 -2.62 -6.19
C LEU A 92 -7.78 -2.84 -6.84
N SER A 93 -8.67 -3.58 -6.15
CA SER A 93 -10.04 -3.76 -6.63
C SER A 93 -10.95 -2.60 -6.25
N GLY A 94 -11.80 -2.19 -7.19
CA GLY A 94 -12.89 -1.26 -6.93
C GLY A 94 -14.22 -1.96 -6.62
N CYS A 95 -15.28 -1.16 -6.40
CA CYS A 95 -16.60 -1.71 -6.10
C CYS A 95 -17.15 -2.61 -7.21
N THR A 96 -17.01 -2.19 -8.46
CA THR A 96 -17.55 -2.91 -9.61
C THR A 96 -16.91 -4.30 -9.74
N SER A 97 -15.59 -4.37 -9.71
CA SER A 97 -14.85 -5.63 -9.82
C SER A 97 -15.16 -6.61 -8.68
N GLU A 98 -15.33 -6.10 -7.47
CA GLU A 98 -15.73 -6.94 -6.31
C GLU A 98 -17.19 -7.43 -6.39
N ILE A 99 -18.11 -6.61 -6.93
CA ILE A 99 -19.51 -6.99 -7.09
C ILE A 99 -19.68 -8.07 -8.16
N ILE A 100 -18.95 -7.96 -9.27
CA ILE A 100 -19.01 -8.96 -10.34
C ILE A 100 -18.23 -10.23 -10.02
N GLY A 101 -17.44 -10.22 -8.93
CA GLY A 101 -16.71 -11.40 -8.44
C GLY A 101 -15.41 -11.67 -9.22
N ASP A 102 -14.78 -10.65 -9.77
CA ASP A 102 -13.49 -10.81 -10.43
C ASP A 102 -12.40 -11.21 -9.39
N ASP A 103 -11.71 -12.31 -9.66
CA ASP A 103 -10.65 -12.80 -8.79
C ASP A 103 -9.32 -12.12 -9.12
N ILE A 104 -9.08 -10.99 -8.43
CA ILE A 104 -7.81 -10.24 -8.59
C ILE A 104 -6.62 -11.01 -8.01
N GLU A 105 -6.84 -11.87 -7.04
CA GLU A 105 -5.80 -12.69 -6.41
C GLU A 105 -5.25 -13.72 -7.38
N GLU A 106 -6.14 -14.48 -8.04
CA GLU A 106 -5.74 -15.41 -9.09
C GLU A 106 -4.98 -14.70 -10.22
N VAL A 107 -5.52 -13.57 -10.68
CA VAL A 107 -4.89 -12.84 -11.79
C VAL A 107 -3.52 -12.29 -11.40
N ALA A 108 -3.38 -11.67 -10.24
CA ALA A 108 -2.10 -11.14 -9.76
C ALA A 108 -1.11 -12.27 -9.44
N GLY A 109 -1.59 -13.38 -8.89
CA GLY A 109 -0.79 -14.58 -8.60
C GLY A 109 -0.08 -15.16 -9.81
N ASN A 110 -0.67 -15.02 -11.02
CA ASN A 110 -0.01 -15.43 -12.26
C ASN A 110 1.27 -14.61 -12.58
N PHE A 111 1.47 -13.49 -11.91
CA PHE A 111 2.66 -12.63 -12.03
C PHE A 111 3.59 -12.73 -10.81
N ALA A 112 3.39 -13.70 -9.93
CA ALA A 112 4.21 -13.88 -8.72
C ALA A 112 5.71 -14.01 -9.02
N ASN A 113 6.06 -14.63 -10.16
CA ASN A 113 7.44 -14.82 -10.64
C ASN A 113 7.89 -13.74 -11.64
N ALA A 114 7.15 -12.65 -11.80
CA ALA A 114 7.59 -11.55 -12.64
C ALA A 114 8.86 -10.91 -12.05
N GLU A 115 9.69 -10.35 -12.91
CA GLU A 115 10.90 -9.61 -12.51
C GLU A 115 10.58 -8.51 -11.49
N LYS A 116 9.44 -7.86 -11.68
CA LYS A 116 8.91 -6.85 -10.76
C LYS A 116 7.72 -7.43 -10.00
N PRO A 117 7.71 -7.38 -8.65
CA PRO A 117 6.62 -7.93 -7.85
C PRO A 117 5.26 -7.31 -8.20
N VAL A 118 4.24 -8.16 -8.35
CA VAL A 118 2.85 -7.74 -8.50
C VAL A 118 2.08 -8.27 -7.29
N LEU A 119 1.64 -7.35 -6.43
CA LEU A 119 0.85 -7.64 -5.24
C LEU A 119 -0.61 -7.22 -5.49
N TRP A 120 -1.49 -7.57 -4.56
CA TRP A 120 -2.90 -7.23 -4.67
C TRP A 120 -3.53 -6.89 -3.32
N ALA A 121 -4.55 -6.04 -3.34
CA ALA A 121 -5.38 -5.73 -2.18
C ALA A 121 -6.83 -5.48 -2.60
N LYS A 122 -7.78 -6.09 -1.89
CA LYS A 122 -9.22 -5.86 -2.10
C LYS A 122 -9.64 -4.59 -1.39
N THR A 123 -10.00 -3.56 -2.16
CA THR A 123 -10.29 -2.21 -1.64
C THR A 123 -11.65 -1.65 -2.08
N PRO A 124 -12.75 -2.43 -2.02
CA PRO A 124 -14.05 -1.93 -2.44
C PRO A 124 -14.59 -0.88 -1.48
N GLY A 125 -15.06 0.23 -2.03
CA GLY A 125 -15.54 1.37 -1.25
C GLY A 125 -16.79 1.10 -0.40
N PHE A 126 -17.56 0.05 -0.71
CA PHE A 126 -18.72 -0.33 0.09
C PHE A 126 -18.34 -1.13 1.37
N LYS A 127 -17.09 -1.59 1.50
CA LYS A 127 -16.59 -2.27 2.70
C LYS A 127 -15.85 -1.33 3.65
N GLY A 128 -15.38 -0.18 3.16
CA GLY A 128 -14.62 0.72 4.00
C GLY A 128 -14.26 2.04 3.36
N ASN A 129 -13.71 2.91 4.19
CA ASN A 129 -13.15 4.19 3.78
C ASN A 129 -11.65 4.08 3.45
N ASN A 130 -11.05 5.18 3.06
CA ASN A 130 -9.64 5.26 2.71
C ASN A 130 -8.66 4.94 3.85
N TYR A 131 -9.06 5.10 5.11
CA TYR A 131 -8.24 4.72 6.27
C TYR A 131 -8.14 3.20 6.41
N LEU A 132 -9.28 2.51 6.28
CA LEU A 132 -9.30 1.05 6.25
C LEU A 132 -8.59 0.52 5.00
N GLY A 133 -8.80 1.16 3.86
CA GLY A 133 -8.08 0.81 2.62
C GLY A 133 -6.57 0.95 2.77
N HIS A 134 -6.09 1.97 3.46
CA HIS A 134 -4.67 2.12 3.80
C HIS A 134 -4.15 0.91 4.59
N ASP A 135 -4.86 0.51 5.62
CA ASP A 135 -4.47 -0.63 6.46
C ASP A 135 -4.51 -1.96 5.68
N TRP A 136 -5.52 -2.17 4.85
CA TRP A 136 -5.61 -3.34 3.97
C TRP A 136 -4.46 -3.42 2.97
N ILE A 137 -4.07 -2.28 2.37
CA ILE A 137 -2.94 -2.23 1.44
C ILE A 137 -1.63 -2.55 2.16
N LEU A 138 -1.37 -1.93 3.31
CA LEU A 138 -0.16 -2.22 4.09
C LEU A 138 -0.09 -3.68 4.49
N LYS A 139 -1.19 -4.22 5.01
CA LYS A 139 -1.29 -5.63 5.38
C LYS A 139 -0.99 -6.53 4.18
N SER A 140 -1.62 -6.28 3.04
CA SER A 140 -1.38 -7.05 1.81
C SER A 140 0.07 -6.97 1.33
N ILE A 141 0.68 -5.78 1.40
CA ILE A 141 2.09 -5.61 1.04
C ILE A 141 2.98 -6.44 1.99
N PHE A 142 2.71 -6.40 3.29
CA PHE A 142 3.51 -7.16 4.25
C PHE A 142 3.34 -8.67 4.04
N GLU A 143 2.10 -9.16 3.94
CA GLU A 143 1.82 -10.58 3.75
C GLU A 143 2.37 -11.13 2.44
N GLN A 144 2.37 -10.36 1.36
CA GLN A 144 2.76 -10.85 0.05
C GLN A 144 4.22 -10.53 -0.31
N TYR A 145 4.76 -9.40 0.17
CA TYR A 145 6.11 -8.99 -0.16
C TYR A 145 7.15 -9.52 0.84
N LEU A 146 6.88 -9.39 2.14
CA LEU A 146 7.85 -9.79 3.16
C LEU A 146 7.98 -11.32 3.30
N GLU A 147 7.01 -12.08 2.77
CA GLU A 147 7.05 -13.54 2.77
C GLU A 147 7.73 -14.14 1.54
N ARG A 148 8.23 -13.33 0.61
CA ARG A 148 8.99 -13.83 -0.55
C ARG A 148 10.34 -14.36 -0.09
N ASP A 149 10.74 -15.53 -0.60
CA ASP A 149 11.98 -16.22 -0.19
C ASP A 149 13.22 -15.32 -0.27
N GLU A 150 13.35 -14.53 -1.35
CA GLU A 150 14.47 -13.61 -1.53
C GLU A 150 14.45 -12.44 -0.53
N VAL A 151 13.28 -12.05 -0.04
CA VAL A 151 13.12 -10.99 0.95
C VAL A 151 13.38 -11.53 2.34
N VAL A 152 12.84 -12.70 2.66
CA VAL A 152 13.09 -13.42 3.93
C VAL A 152 14.59 -13.66 4.11
N ALA A 153 15.29 -14.13 3.08
CA ALA A 153 16.73 -14.33 3.10
C ALA A 153 17.54 -13.05 3.39
N ALA A 154 16.98 -11.88 3.08
CA ALA A 154 17.64 -10.59 3.30
C ALA A 154 17.61 -10.13 4.78
N TYR A 155 16.60 -10.55 5.56
CA TYR A 155 16.43 -10.11 6.94
C TYR A 155 16.56 -11.23 7.99
N SER A 156 16.66 -12.48 7.57
CA SER A 156 16.85 -13.64 8.46
C SER A 156 18.32 -14.04 8.58
N ASP A 157 18.65 -14.70 9.65
CA ASP A 157 19.95 -15.36 9.84
C ASP A 157 19.98 -16.78 9.25
N ALA A 158 21.08 -17.50 9.49
CA ALA A 158 21.26 -18.86 9.00
C ALA A 158 20.28 -19.88 9.59
N ASP A 159 19.70 -19.57 10.74
CA ASP A 159 18.72 -20.40 11.46
C ASP A 159 17.27 -20.02 11.09
N GLY A 160 17.09 -19.01 10.22
CA GLY A 160 15.79 -18.51 9.79
C GLY A 160 15.15 -17.51 10.77
N GLU A 161 15.86 -17.10 11.80
CA GLU A 161 15.37 -16.12 12.77
C GLU A 161 15.55 -14.68 12.25
N VAL A 162 14.60 -13.79 12.60
CA VAL A 162 14.64 -12.40 12.18
C VAL A 162 15.78 -11.66 12.88
N LYS A 163 16.72 -11.15 12.09
CA LYS A 163 17.86 -10.37 12.59
C LYS A 163 17.43 -8.96 12.98
N LYS A 164 17.15 -8.74 14.26
CA LYS A 164 16.79 -7.41 14.79
C LYS A 164 17.96 -6.44 14.78
N GLU A 165 17.71 -5.19 14.38
CA GLU A 165 18.70 -4.11 14.43
C GLU A 165 18.40 -3.19 15.63
N LYS A 166 19.36 -3.07 16.55
CA LYS A 166 19.21 -2.26 17.76
C LYS A 166 18.91 -0.79 17.44
N GLY A 167 17.83 -0.30 18.04
CA GLY A 167 17.37 1.08 17.88
C GLY A 167 16.65 1.36 16.58
N LEU A 168 16.49 0.37 15.69
CA LEU A 168 15.67 0.52 14.49
C LEU A 168 14.20 0.49 14.88
N VAL A 169 13.44 1.49 14.41
CA VAL A 169 12.01 1.61 14.69
C VAL A 169 11.24 1.88 13.41
N ASN A 170 10.19 1.10 13.17
CA ASN A 170 9.27 1.39 12.08
C ASN A 170 8.39 2.59 12.44
N LEU A 171 8.22 3.50 11.51
CA LEU A 171 7.42 4.69 11.69
C LEU A 171 6.27 4.73 10.68
N PHE A 172 5.05 4.61 11.17
CA PHE A 172 3.81 4.79 10.41
C PHE A 172 3.06 6.02 10.93
N VAL A 173 2.94 7.01 10.06
CA VAL A 173 2.17 8.23 10.31
C VAL A 173 0.74 8.08 9.78
N ALA A 174 -0.04 9.18 9.84
CA ALA A 174 -1.35 9.22 9.19
C ALA A 174 -1.25 8.83 7.70
N PRO A 175 -2.34 8.30 7.09
CA PRO A 175 -2.32 7.89 5.69
C PRO A 175 -1.74 8.97 4.79
N PRO A 176 -0.76 8.64 3.95
CA PRO A 176 -0.12 9.61 3.07
C PRO A 176 -1.12 10.35 2.19
N GLN A 177 -0.82 11.60 1.86
CA GLN A 177 -1.63 12.45 0.98
C GLN A 177 -3.06 12.78 1.49
N GLN A 178 -3.43 12.37 2.69
CA GLN A 178 -4.69 12.78 3.32
C GLN A 178 -4.55 14.13 4.05
N ASP A 179 -3.36 14.42 4.55
CA ASP A 179 -2.97 15.68 5.15
C ASP A 179 -1.98 16.39 4.19
N PRO A 180 -2.19 17.66 3.82
CA PRO A 180 -1.25 18.39 3.00
C PRO A 180 0.15 18.54 3.63
N TYR A 181 0.26 18.40 4.93
CA TYR A 181 1.52 18.50 5.68
C TYR A 181 2.18 17.15 5.98
N TRP A 182 1.63 16.05 5.47
CA TRP A 182 2.06 14.70 5.84
C TRP A 182 3.58 14.45 5.69
N LEU A 183 4.21 15.00 4.65
CA LEU A 183 5.66 14.88 4.44
C LEU A 183 6.46 15.70 5.46
N GLY A 184 6.00 16.89 5.80
CA GLY A 184 6.62 17.73 6.83
C GLY A 184 6.51 17.07 8.20
N ASN A 185 5.31 16.59 8.54
CA ASN A 185 5.06 15.87 9.79
C ASN A 185 5.93 14.61 9.90
N LEU A 186 6.05 13.84 8.80
CA LEU A 186 6.91 12.67 8.77
C LEU A 186 8.37 13.03 9.07
N ARG A 187 8.92 14.05 8.42
CA ARG A 187 10.31 14.51 8.61
C ARG A 187 10.56 15.00 10.03
N GLU A 188 9.64 15.77 10.61
CA GLU A 188 9.77 16.26 11.98
C GLU A 188 9.78 15.10 12.98
N ILE A 189 8.90 14.12 12.82
CA ILE A 189 8.89 12.94 13.69
C ILE A 189 10.17 12.11 13.53
N GLU A 190 10.65 11.91 12.31
CA GLU A 190 11.94 11.25 12.06
C GLU A 190 13.10 12.00 12.75
N SER A 191 13.09 13.33 12.67
CA SER A 191 14.11 14.17 13.32
C SER A 191 14.07 14.03 14.84
N LEU A 192 12.89 14.05 15.45
CA LEU A 192 12.71 13.85 16.89
C LEU A 192 13.19 12.47 17.35
N LEU A 193 12.81 11.41 16.63
CA LEU A 193 13.26 10.05 16.93
C LEU A 193 14.77 9.91 16.82
N THR A 194 15.37 10.52 15.80
CA THR A 194 16.82 10.52 15.62
C THR A 194 17.54 11.27 16.74
N ALA A 195 16.98 12.40 17.19
CA ALA A 195 17.55 13.20 18.27
C ALA A 195 17.62 12.45 19.62
N ILE A 196 16.71 11.51 19.85
CA ILE A 196 16.74 10.64 21.04
C ILE A 196 17.52 9.34 20.83
N GLY A 197 18.23 9.20 19.70
CA GLY A 197 19.12 8.07 19.42
C GLY A 197 18.47 6.85 18.74
N LEU A 198 17.24 6.97 18.27
CA LEU A 198 16.57 5.94 17.48
C LEU A 198 16.89 6.09 15.97
N LYS A 199 16.70 4.99 15.24
CA LYS A 199 16.86 4.93 13.78
C LYS A 199 15.49 4.73 13.13
N PRO A 200 14.79 5.81 12.75
CA PRO A 200 13.47 5.67 12.15
C PRO A 200 13.56 5.04 10.76
N ASN A 201 12.72 4.05 10.51
CA ASN A 201 12.49 3.43 9.21
C ASN A 201 11.06 3.66 8.78
N THR A 202 10.87 4.24 7.60
CA THR A 202 9.57 4.39 6.97
C THR A 202 9.67 4.06 5.48
N ILE A 203 8.58 3.53 4.93
CA ILE A 203 8.49 3.19 3.50
C ILE A 203 8.02 4.39 2.65
N PHE A 204 7.57 5.47 3.32
CA PHE A 204 6.94 6.60 2.66
C PHE A 204 7.90 7.77 2.45
N GLY A 205 7.69 8.51 1.36
CA GLY A 205 8.39 9.76 1.09
C GLY A 205 9.69 9.59 0.30
N PHE A 206 10.30 10.71 -0.06
CA PHE A 206 11.49 10.75 -0.91
C PHE A 206 12.70 10.04 -0.28
N GLY A 207 13.40 9.27 -1.10
CA GLY A 207 14.59 8.52 -0.69
C GLY A 207 14.26 7.26 0.12
N ARG A 208 13.00 6.86 0.15
CA ARG A 208 12.49 5.63 0.77
C ARG A 208 12.04 4.66 -0.33
N GLY A 209 11.34 3.59 0.02
CA GLY A 209 10.80 2.64 -0.94
C GLY A 209 11.04 1.19 -0.54
N ILE A 210 11.28 0.34 -1.53
CA ILE A 210 11.41 -1.12 -1.34
C ILE A 210 12.54 -1.50 -0.38
N GLU A 211 13.66 -0.80 -0.40
CA GLU A 211 14.77 -1.10 0.53
C GLU A 211 14.39 -0.84 2.00
N ASN A 212 13.52 0.15 2.24
CA ASN A 212 12.97 0.38 3.58
C ASN A 212 11.90 -0.66 3.94
N LEU A 213 11.15 -1.14 2.95
CA LEU A 213 10.17 -2.22 3.11
C LEU A 213 10.86 -3.51 3.58
N LYS A 214 11.99 -3.87 2.98
CA LYS A 214 12.80 -5.03 3.39
C LYS A 214 13.33 -4.95 4.83
N LYS A 215 13.47 -3.74 5.37
CA LYS A 215 13.95 -3.51 6.75
C LYS A 215 12.85 -3.58 7.81
N LEU A 216 11.58 -3.59 7.43
CA LEU A 216 10.48 -3.60 8.39
C LEU A 216 10.57 -4.72 9.43
N PRO A 217 10.89 -5.98 9.05
CA PRO A 217 11.02 -7.07 10.00
C PRO A 217 12.17 -6.90 11.02
N GLN A 218 13.21 -6.15 10.65
CA GLN A 218 14.40 -5.96 11.47
C GLN A 218 14.21 -4.94 12.60
N ALA A 219 13.13 -4.17 12.60
CA ALA A 219 12.86 -3.18 13.63
C ALA A 219 12.52 -3.81 14.98
N GLU A 220 13.01 -3.20 16.07
CA GLU A 220 12.66 -3.60 17.44
C GLU A 220 11.23 -3.17 17.79
N TYR A 221 10.79 -2.00 17.28
CA TYR A 221 9.50 -1.42 17.60
C TYR A 221 8.81 -0.88 16.36
N THR A 222 7.48 -0.84 16.39
CA THR A 222 6.65 -0.13 15.41
C THR A 222 5.90 1.00 16.08
N ILE A 223 6.13 2.22 15.64
CA ILE A 223 5.49 3.44 16.14
C ILE A 223 4.35 3.81 15.20
N LEU A 224 3.13 3.74 15.72
CA LEU A 224 1.93 4.26 15.06
C LEU A 224 1.62 5.66 15.61
N VAL A 225 1.77 6.68 14.80
CA VAL A 225 1.46 8.07 15.20
C VAL A 225 -0.05 8.32 15.20
N SER A 226 -0.76 7.66 14.28
CA SER A 226 -2.22 7.74 14.21
C SER A 226 -2.86 6.52 14.86
N PRO A 227 -3.71 6.69 15.88
CA PRO A 227 -4.38 5.56 16.53
C PRO A 227 -5.50 4.93 15.69
N TRP A 228 -5.77 5.47 14.51
CA TRP A 228 -6.87 5.06 13.64
C TRP A 228 -6.44 4.21 12.45
N THR A 229 -5.14 4.10 12.19
CA THR A 229 -4.61 3.48 10.97
C THR A 229 -3.37 2.66 11.26
N GLY A 230 -3.14 1.61 10.47
CA GLY A 230 -1.96 0.76 10.60
C GLY A 230 -2.03 -0.27 11.73
N ILE A 231 -3.15 -0.36 12.46
CA ILE A 231 -3.26 -1.26 13.62
C ILE A 231 -3.18 -2.72 13.20
N GLU A 232 -3.89 -3.12 12.17
CA GLU A 232 -3.89 -4.51 11.69
C GLU A 232 -2.52 -4.89 11.13
N SER A 233 -1.87 -3.97 10.42
CA SER A 233 -0.53 -4.15 9.89
C SER A 233 0.53 -4.24 11.00
N ALA A 234 0.42 -3.44 12.05
CA ALA A 234 1.31 -3.51 13.21
C ALA A 234 1.12 -4.79 14.01
N LYS A 235 -0.12 -5.24 14.21
CA LYS A 235 -0.42 -6.53 14.83
C LYS A 235 0.15 -7.70 14.02
N TYR A 236 0.07 -7.63 12.71
CA TYR A 236 0.68 -8.63 11.84
C TYR A 236 2.20 -8.72 12.08
N GLN A 237 2.90 -7.58 12.11
CA GLN A 237 4.33 -7.54 12.40
C GLN A 237 4.66 -8.06 13.80
N GLN A 238 3.86 -7.70 14.81
CA GLN A 238 4.05 -8.18 16.17
C GLN A 238 3.94 -9.72 16.26
N LEU A 239 2.94 -10.30 15.62
CA LEU A 239 2.70 -11.75 15.68
C LEU A 239 3.73 -12.56 14.90
N ARG A 240 4.19 -12.06 13.75
CA ARG A 240 5.10 -12.77 12.85
C ARG A 240 6.56 -12.52 13.17
N GLU A 241 6.91 -11.30 13.50
CA GLU A 241 8.28 -10.82 13.53
C GLU A 241 8.76 -10.45 14.94
N GLY A 242 7.86 -10.55 15.93
CA GLY A 242 8.16 -10.18 17.32
C GLY A 242 8.49 -8.69 17.51
N THR A 243 8.02 -7.84 16.61
CA THR A 243 8.16 -6.39 16.70
C THR A 243 7.13 -5.84 17.70
N LEU A 244 7.55 -5.05 18.68
CA LEU A 244 6.71 -4.47 19.72
C LEU A 244 6.10 -3.11 19.29
#